data_b7b0cd193b6764158d21dc14357d106a
#
_entry.id   b7b0cd193b6764158d21dc14357d106a
#
_cell.length_a   1.000
_cell.length_b   1.000
_cell.length_c   1.000
_cell.angle_alpha   90.00
_cell.angle_beta   90.00
_cell.angle_gamma   90.00
#
_symmetry.space_group_name_H-M   'P 1'
#
loop_
_entity.id
_entity.type
_entity.pdbx_description
1 polymer ?
#
loop_
_entity_poly.entity_id
_entity_poly.type
_entity_poly.pdbx_seq_one_letter_code
_entity_poly.pdbx_strand_id
1 'polypeptide(L)'
;VAGSAAKDLKKLHLELGGKAPVVIFDDANLQAACEWIAVAGYFNAGQDCTAATRVLVEASAYDDVVALLSEQAKNVIKVGMPNEDVLVGPVNNANQLARVQGFLDRVPSHARVTAGGTAIKGPGYFWNPTVVADLKQDDEMIQNEIFAPVITVQKFKDEAEAVRYANGVKYGLASSVWTKDHGRAMRMAKAVD
;
A
#
# COMPACT_ATOMS: atom_id res chain seq x y z
N VAL A 1 8.68 -7.59 23.68
CA VAL A 1 9.48 -8.81 23.34
C VAL A 1 10.95 -8.54 23.59
N ALA A 2 11.58 -7.54 22.89
CA ALA A 2 13.02 -7.29 23.03
C ALA A 2 13.44 -7.02 24.49
N GLY A 3 12.72 -6.15 25.21
CA GLY A 3 13.01 -5.87 26.61
C GLY A 3 12.89 -7.08 27.56
N SER A 4 11.98 -8.01 27.25
CA SER A 4 11.84 -9.25 28.02
C SER A 4 12.98 -10.25 27.71
N ALA A 5 13.34 -10.38 26.43
CA ALA A 5 14.39 -11.30 25.97
C ALA A 5 15.80 -10.85 26.38
N ALA A 6 16.02 -9.52 26.51
CA ALA A 6 17.32 -8.97 26.92
C ALA A 6 17.77 -9.45 28.30
N LYS A 7 16.83 -9.71 29.22
CA LYS A 7 17.15 -10.19 30.59
C LYS A 7 17.89 -11.53 30.58
N ASP A 8 17.59 -12.38 29.61
CA ASP A 8 18.14 -13.73 29.48
C ASP A 8 19.08 -13.86 28.27
N LEU A 9 19.49 -12.74 27.65
CA LEU A 9 20.36 -12.69 26.46
C LEU A 9 19.87 -13.57 25.29
N LYS A 10 18.55 -13.69 25.12
CA LYS A 10 17.97 -14.51 24.06
C LYS A 10 18.10 -13.85 22.68
N LYS A 11 18.37 -14.66 21.67
CA LYS A 11 18.29 -14.21 20.27
C LYS A 11 16.85 -13.85 19.91
N LEU A 12 16.69 -12.82 19.07
CA LEU A 12 15.40 -12.34 18.62
C LEU A 12 15.31 -12.41 17.11
N HIS A 13 14.13 -12.78 16.64
CA HIS A 13 13.64 -12.49 15.30
C HIS A 13 12.35 -11.67 15.47
N LEU A 14 12.36 -10.44 15.00
CA LEU A 14 11.22 -9.52 15.15
C LEU A 14 10.51 -9.35 13.81
N GLU A 15 9.31 -9.92 13.70
CA GLU A 15 8.39 -9.70 12.60
C GLU A 15 7.40 -8.60 13.01
N LEU A 16 7.43 -7.50 12.30
CA LEU A 16 6.71 -6.26 12.65
C LEU A 16 5.89 -5.75 11.47
N GLY A 17 5.10 -4.71 11.70
CA GLY A 17 4.33 -4.07 10.64
C GLY A 17 5.19 -3.39 9.58
N GLY A 18 4.59 -3.11 8.45
CA GLY A 18 5.21 -2.46 7.31
C GLY A 18 4.35 -1.37 6.67
N LYS A 19 4.98 -0.53 5.87
CA LYS A 19 4.31 0.44 4.98
C LYS A 19 5.15 0.56 3.71
N ALA A 20 5.28 -0.58 3.02
CA ALA A 20 6.18 -0.77 1.89
C ALA A 20 5.99 0.30 0.80
N PRO A 21 7.00 1.15 0.51
CA PRO A 21 6.92 2.09 -0.58
C PRO A 21 7.09 1.38 -1.92
N VAL A 22 6.19 1.66 -2.84
CA VAL A 22 6.32 1.35 -4.27
C VAL A 22 6.58 2.63 -5.00
N VAL A 23 7.78 2.82 -5.51
CA VAL A 23 8.20 4.06 -6.18
C VAL A 23 8.12 3.87 -7.69
N ILE A 24 7.29 4.67 -8.37
CA ILE A 24 7.07 4.60 -9.82
C ILE A 24 7.57 5.87 -10.47
N PHE A 25 8.56 5.73 -11.34
CA PHE A 25 9.02 6.81 -12.22
C PHE A 25 8.26 6.77 -13.55
N ASP A 26 8.22 7.88 -14.27
CA ASP A 26 7.44 8.06 -15.49
C ASP A 26 7.92 7.20 -16.68
N ASP A 27 9.19 6.78 -16.66
CA ASP A 27 9.77 5.88 -17.66
C ASP A 27 9.39 4.39 -17.46
N ALA A 28 8.69 4.05 -16.38
CA ALA A 28 8.27 2.67 -16.08
C ALA A 28 7.21 2.14 -17.06
N ASN A 29 7.06 0.83 -17.12
CA ASN A 29 5.87 0.24 -17.73
C ASN A 29 4.70 0.36 -16.74
N LEU A 30 3.92 1.43 -16.85
CA LEU A 30 2.86 1.79 -15.90
C LEU A 30 1.76 0.72 -15.84
N GLN A 31 1.39 0.13 -16.98
CA GLN A 31 0.38 -0.94 -17.03
C GLN A 31 0.82 -2.14 -16.21
N ALA A 32 2.00 -2.69 -16.49
CA ALA A 32 2.54 -3.83 -15.76
C ALA A 32 2.76 -3.51 -14.27
N ALA A 33 3.25 -2.30 -13.95
CA ALA A 33 3.43 -1.87 -12.58
C ALA A 33 2.11 -1.89 -11.80
N CYS A 34 1.04 -1.31 -12.35
CA CYS A 34 -0.26 -1.24 -11.69
C CYS A 34 -0.93 -2.62 -11.54
N GLU A 35 -0.79 -3.51 -12.52
CA GLU A 35 -1.25 -4.90 -12.42
C GLU A 35 -0.58 -5.64 -11.25
N TRP A 36 0.74 -5.59 -11.16
CA TRP A 36 1.48 -6.26 -10.08
C TRP A 36 1.28 -5.59 -8.71
N ILE A 37 1.13 -4.27 -8.67
CA ILE A 37 0.81 -3.53 -7.43
C ILE A 37 -0.57 -3.94 -6.92
N ALA A 38 -1.57 -4.07 -7.81
CA ALA A 38 -2.90 -4.52 -7.43
C ALA A 38 -2.86 -5.95 -6.85
N VAL A 39 -2.12 -6.88 -7.47
CA VAL A 39 -1.92 -8.22 -6.92
C VAL A 39 -1.24 -8.15 -5.55
N ALA A 40 -0.08 -7.49 -5.45
CA ALA A 40 0.72 -7.45 -4.23
C ALA A 40 0.08 -6.62 -3.10
N GLY A 41 -0.75 -5.61 -3.44
CA GLY A 41 -1.42 -4.75 -2.48
C GLY A 41 -2.76 -5.32 -1.98
N TYR A 42 -3.42 -6.16 -2.77
CA TYR A 42 -4.71 -6.73 -2.41
C TYR A 42 -4.68 -8.21 -2.04
N PHE A 43 -3.58 -8.92 -2.29
CA PHE A 43 -3.38 -10.30 -1.86
C PHE A 43 -3.70 -10.45 -0.36
N ASN A 44 -4.38 -11.53 -0.01
CA ASN A 44 -4.81 -11.79 1.38
C ASN A 44 -5.59 -10.61 2.01
N ALA A 45 -6.39 -9.89 1.21
CA ALA A 45 -7.10 -8.67 1.62
C ALA A 45 -6.15 -7.56 2.15
N GLY A 46 -4.93 -7.44 1.60
CA GLY A 46 -3.93 -6.47 2.04
C GLY A 46 -3.39 -6.72 3.45
N GLN A 47 -3.64 -7.88 4.02
CA GLN A 47 -3.17 -8.29 5.34
C GLN A 47 -1.82 -9.01 5.23
N ASP A 48 -0.84 -8.25 4.78
CA ASP A 48 0.55 -8.67 4.58
C ASP A 48 1.47 -7.50 4.99
N CYS A 49 2.49 -7.77 5.81
CA CYS A 49 3.43 -6.76 6.27
C CYS A 49 4.28 -6.15 5.14
N THR A 50 4.40 -6.86 4.01
CA THR A 50 5.10 -6.41 2.80
C THR A 50 4.18 -5.90 1.70
N ALA A 51 2.85 -5.83 1.93
CA ALA A 51 1.86 -5.43 0.94
C ALA A 51 2.21 -4.11 0.24
N ALA A 52 2.08 -4.07 -1.09
CA ALA A 52 2.36 -2.90 -1.93
C ALA A 52 1.24 -1.84 -1.81
N THR A 53 1.03 -1.31 -0.60
CA THR A 53 -0.11 -0.45 -0.29
C THR A 53 0.21 1.04 -0.19
N ARG A 54 1.49 1.44 -0.35
CA ARG A 54 1.92 2.85 -0.36
C ARG A 54 2.64 3.17 -1.66
N VAL A 55 1.94 3.76 -2.61
CA VAL A 55 2.44 4.04 -3.96
C VAL A 55 2.87 5.50 -4.06
N LEU A 56 4.15 5.70 -4.40
CA LEU A 56 4.78 6.99 -4.67
C LEU A 56 4.97 7.11 -6.18
N VAL A 57 4.40 8.13 -6.81
CA VAL A 57 4.40 8.27 -8.26
C VAL A 57 5.01 9.59 -8.70
N GLU A 58 5.90 9.57 -9.68
CA GLU A 58 6.41 10.80 -10.31
C GLU A 58 5.26 11.63 -10.89
N ALA A 59 5.32 12.94 -10.71
CA ALA A 59 4.20 13.84 -10.99
C ALA A 59 3.66 13.74 -12.42
N SER A 60 4.55 13.48 -13.41
CA SER A 60 4.18 13.31 -14.82
C SER A 60 3.36 12.04 -15.12
N ALA A 61 3.51 10.98 -14.31
CA ALA A 61 2.79 9.70 -14.47
C ALA A 61 1.61 9.55 -13.49
N TYR A 62 1.38 10.52 -12.63
CA TYR A 62 0.50 10.38 -11.47
C TYR A 62 -0.96 10.05 -11.85
N ASP A 63 -1.54 10.82 -12.76
CA ASP A 63 -2.95 10.66 -13.12
C ASP A 63 -3.21 9.33 -13.84
N ASP A 64 -2.27 8.89 -14.69
CA ASP A 64 -2.33 7.60 -15.38
C ASP A 64 -2.27 6.43 -14.38
N VAL A 65 -1.36 6.49 -13.41
CA VAL A 65 -1.23 5.46 -12.37
C VAL A 65 -2.48 5.40 -11.48
N VAL A 66 -3.04 6.55 -11.08
CA VAL A 66 -4.28 6.58 -10.29
C VAL A 66 -5.44 5.98 -11.08
N ALA A 67 -5.55 6.28 -12.38
CA ALA A 67 -6.58 5.70 -13.25
C ALA A 67 -6.42 4.18 -13.38
N LEU A 68 -5.20 3.69 -13.67
CA LEU A 68 -4.90 2.26 -13.82
C LEU A 68 -5.14 1.48 -12.53
N LEU A 69 -4.69 1.97 -11.37
CA LEU A 69 -4.95 1.31 -10.08
C LEU A 69 -6.44 1.29 -9.74
N SER A 70 -7.16 2.37 -10.07
CA SER A 70 -8.62 2.43 -9.85
C SER A 70 -9.36 1.45 -10.75
N GLU A 71 -8.91 1.25 -11.99
CA GLU A 71 -9.43 0.24 -12.91
C GLU A 71 -9.20 -1.17 -12.38
N GLN A 72 -7.98 -1.47 -11.91
CA GLN A 72 -7.67 -2.76 -11.27
C GLN A 72 -8.60 -3.03 -10.09
N ALA A 73 -8.76 -2.06 -9.19
CA ALA A 73 -9.60 -2.19 -8.01
C ALA A 73 -11.08 -2.41 -8.32
N LYS A 74 -11.61 -1.77 -9.36
CA LYS A 74 -13.04 -1.81 -9.70
C LYS A 74 -13.43 -3.03 -10.53
N ASN A 75 -12.58 -3.40 -11.50
CA ASN A 75 -13.01 -4.27 -12.61
C ASN A 75 -12.20 -5.56 -12.72
N VAL A 76 -10.97 -5.60 -12.18
CA VAL A 76 -10.09 -6.76 -12.32
C VAL A 76 -10.02 -7.59 -11.03
N ILE A 77 -9.81 -6.94 -9.89
CA ILE A 77 -9.64 -7.62 -8.60
C ILE A 77 -10.99 -8.09 -8.06
N LYS A 78 -11.13 -9.40 -7.90
CA LYS A 78 -12.35 -10.02 -7.37
C LYS A 78 -12.24 -10.27 -5.88
N VAL A 79 -13.36 -10.03 -5.20
CA VAL A 79 -13.55 -10.30 -3.76
C VAL A 79 -14.54 -11.45 -3.60
N GLY A 80 -14.24 -12.40 -2.74
CA GLY A 80 -15.12 -13.55 -2.51
C GLY A 80 -14.67 -14.43 -1.36
N MET A 81 -15.27 -15.61 -1.30
CA MET A 81 -15.00 -16.59 -0.23
C MET A 81 -13.66 -17.30 -0.48
N PRO A 82 -12.98 -17.77 0.59
CA PRO A 82 -11.67 -18.44 0.44
C PRO A 82 -11.66 -19.72 -0.40
N ASN A 83 -12.81 -20.30 -0.67
CA ASN A 83 -12.98 -21.48 -1.53
C ASN A 83 -13.29 -21.13 -2.99
N GLU A 84 -13.36 -19.86 -3.34
CA GLU A 84 -13.52 -19.34 -4.70
C GLU A 84 -12.17 -18.95 -5.29
N ASP A 85 -12.08 -18.90 -6.61
CA ASP A 85 -10.88 -18.43 -7.33
C ASP A 85 -10.86 -16.89 -7.35
N VAL A 86 -10.51 -16.31 -6.19
CA VAL A 86 -10.46 -14.86 -5.97
C VAL A 86 -9.19 -14.46 -5.22
N LEU A 87 -8.72 -13.25 -5.49
CA LEU A 87 -7.52 -12.73 -4.84
C LEU A 87 -7.79 -12.19 -3.42
N VAL A 88 -8.97 -11.62 -3.20
CA VAL A 88 -9.31 -10.89 -1.99
C VAL A 88 -10.38 -11.64 -1.20
N GLY A 89 -10.01 -12.17 -0.06
CA GLY A 89 -10.93 -12.73 0.95
C GLY A 89 -11.39 -11.66 1.95
N PRO A 90 -11.97 -12.09 3.09
CA PRO A 90 -12.38 -11.19 4.16
C PRO A 90 -11.17 -10.68 4.95
N VAL A 91 -11.31 -9.52 5.59
CA VAL A 91 -10.38 -9.12 6.64
C VAL A 91 -10.61 -9.98 7.88
N ASN A 92 -9.61 -10.07 8.75
CA ASN A 92 -9.51 -11.08 9.80
C ASN A 92 -10.69 -11.13 10.79
N ASN A 93 -11.24 -9.96 11.17
CA ASN A 93 -12.31 -9.88 12.17
C ASN A 93 -13.04 -8.52 12.16
N ALA A 94 -14.09 -8.41 12.98
CA ALA A 94 -14.89 -7.19 13.10
C ALA A 94 -14.07 -5.95 13.54
N ASN A 95 -13.08 -6.12 14.42
CA ASN A 95 -12.25 -5.02 14.88
C ASN A 95 -11.40 -4.48 13.72
N GLN A 96 -10.86 -5.36 12.88
CA GLN A 96 -10.09 -4.94 11.70
C GLN A 96 -11.02 -4.24 10.68
N LEU A 97 -12.23 -4.76 10.46
CA LEU A 97 -13.21 -4.10 9.59
C LEU A 97 -13.54 -2.67 10.10
N ALA A 98 -13.81 -2.53 11.39
CA ALA A 98 -14.07 -1.23 12.03
C ALA A 98 -12.85 -0.30 11.94
N ARG A 99 -11.64 -0.84 12.07
CA ARG A 99 -10.38 -0.08 11.91
C ARG A 99 -10.24 0.48 10.49
N VAL A 100 -10.51 -0.32 9.48
CA VAL A 100 -10.47 0.12 8.07
C VAL A 100 -11.51 1.20 7.82
N GLN A 101 -12.75 0.99 8.28
CA GLN A 101 -13.82 2.00 8.19
C GLN A 101 -13.35 3.31 8.83
N GLY A 102 -12.76 3.28 10.03
CA GLY A 102 -12.28 4.47 10.71
C GLY A 102 -11.19 5.23 9.92
N PHE A 103 -10.32 4.56 9.18
CA PHE A 103 -9.37 5.24 8.27
C PHE A 103 -10.10 5.96 7.14
N LEU A 104 -11.11 5.31 6.55
CA LEU A 104 -11.87 5.90 5.45
C LEU A 104 -12.77 7.06 5.92
N ASP A 105 -13.32 7.00 7.12
CA ASP A 105 -14.12 8.09 7.72
C ASP A 105 -13.28 9.36 7.98
N ARG A 106 -11.96 9.20 8.15
CA ARG A 106 -11.01 10.29 8.40
C ARG A 106 -10.15 10.65 7.19
N VAL A 107 -10.54 10.23 5.99
CA VAL A 107 -9.85 10.67 4.76
C VAL A 107 -9.87 12.20 4.71
N PRO A 108 -8.71 12.85 4.57
CA PRO A 108 -8.65 14.31 4.56
C PRO A 108 -9.35 14.88 3.32
N SER A 109 -9.93 16.07 3.44
CA SER A 109 -10.73 16.72 2.39
C SER A 109 -9.99 17.00 1.09
N HIS A 110 -8.65 17.00 1.11
CA HIS A 110 -7.83 17.16 -0.09
C HIS A 110 -7.60 15.84 -0.84
N ALA A 111 -7.86 14.69 -0.18
CA ALA A 111 -7.67 13.37 -0.79
C ALA A 111 -8.95 12.85 -1.45
N ARG A 112 -8.80 11.94 -2.41
CA ARG A 112 -9.91 11.36 -3.18
C ARG A 112 -9.91 9.84 -3.04
N VAL A 113 -11.05 9.26 -2.68
CA VAL A 113 -11.29 7.82 -2.84
C VAL A 113 -11.72 7.58 -4.28
N THR A 114 -10.85 7.01 -5.10
CA THR A 114 -11.07 6.82 -6.55
C THR A 114 -11.65 5.45 -6.89
N ALA A 115 -11.54 4.48 -5.95
CA ALA A 115 -12.17 3.17 -6.03
C ALA A 115 -12.49 2.64 -4.63
N GLY A 116 -13.52 1.82 -4.49
CA GLY A 116 -13.90 1.14 -3.24
C GLY A 116 -14.33 2.08 -2.13
N GLY A 117 -13.69 2.00 -0.98
CA GLY A 117 -13.93 2.88 0.17
C GLY A 117 -15.07 2.42 1.10
N THR A 118 -15.63 1.24 0.89
CA THR A 118 -16.77 0.74 1.66
C THR A 118 -16.68 -0.75 1.96
N ALA A 119 -17.27 -1.16 3.08
CA ALA A 119 -17.51 -2.56 3.36
C ALA A 119 -18.53 -3.16 2.39
N ILE A 120 -18.39 -4.44 2.08
CA ILE A 120 -19.35 -5.19 1.29
C ILE A 120 -20.48 -5.65 2.24
N LYS A 121 -21.72 -5.35 1.87
CA LYS A 121 -22.90 -5.76 2.66
C LYS A 121 -23.12 -7.27 2.60
N GLY A 122 -23.41 -7.88 3.74
CA GLY A 122 -23.69 -9.31 3.84
C GLY A 122 -22.95 -9.97 5.00
N PRO A 123 -22.96 -11.30 5.08
CA PRO A 123 -22.20 -12.03 6.08
C PRO A 123 -20.70 -11.96 5.80
N GLY A 124 -19.88 -11.91 6.87
CA GLY A 124 -18.42 -11.83 6.79
C GLY A 124 -17.89 -10.39 6.85
N TYR A 125 -16.55 -10.28 6.78
CA TYR A 125 -15.82 -9.04 6.99
C TYR A 125 -15.15 -8.57 5.69
N PHE A 126 -15.96 -8.43 4.65
CA PHE A 126 -15.44 -8.09 3.31
C PHE A 126 -15.34 -6.58 3.10
N TRP A 127 -14.28 -6.17 2.45
CA TRP A 127 -14.00 -4.79 2.08
C TRP A 127 -13.70 -4.67 0.58
N ASN A 128 -14.27 -3.66 -0.08
CA ASN A 128 -13.99 -3.41 -1.49
C ASN A 128 -12.53 -2.97 -1.69
N PRO A 129 -11.80 -3.51 -2.69
CA PRO A 129 -10.50 -3.00 -3.08
C PRO A 129 -10.56 -1.50 -3.27
N THR A 130 -9.69 -0.79 -2.54
CA THR A 130 -9.79 0.65 -2.36
C THR A 130 -8.53 1.36 -2.84
N VAL A 131 -8.70 2.49 -3.53
CA VAL A 131 -7.61 3.40 -3.89
C VAL A 131 -7.92 4.78 -3.33
N VAL A 132 -6.96 5.35 -2.57
CA VAL A 132 -7.03 6.70 -2.02
C VAL A 132 -5.88 7.52 -2.60
N ALA A 133 -6.22 8.53 -3.40
CA ALA A 133 -5.28 9.40 -4.10
C ALA A 133 -5.16 10.78 -3.45
N ASP A 134 -4.16 11.57 -3.87
CA ASP A 134 -3.87 12.94 -3.44
C ASP A 134 -3.48 13.08 -1.96
N LEU A 135 -3.01 11.99 -1.36
CA LEU A 135 -2.51 12.00 0.01
C LEU A 135 -1.16 12.72 0.11
N LYS A 136 -0.93 13.37 1.25
CA LYS A 136 0.31 14.04 1.61
C LYS A 136 1.13 13.19 2.58
N GLN A 137 2.43 13.49 2.70
CA GLN A 137 3.36 12.70 3.51
C GLN A 137 2.92 12.53 4.97
N ASP A 138 2.35 13.55 5.58
CA ASP A 138 1.97 13.54 7.00
C ASP A 138 0.55 13.02 7.26
N ASP A 139 -0.19 12.62 6.22
CA ASP A 139 -1.52 12.06 6.38
C ASP A 139 -1.51 10.71 7.11
N GLU A 140 -2.51 10.49 7.95
CA GLU A 140 -2.64 9.28 8.78
C GLU A 140 -2.50 7.99 7.95
N MET A 141 -3.11 7.95 6.76
CA MET A 141 -3.10 6.78 5.89
C MET A 141 -1.74 6.50 5.25
N ILE A 142 -0.85 7.49 5.15
CA ILE A 142 0.54 7.33 4.70
C ILE A 142 1.40 6.85 5.85
N GLN A 143 1.22 7.42 7.04
CA GLN A 143 2.07 7.19 8.22
C GLN A 143 1.75 5.90 8.97
N ASN A 144 0.59 5.28 8.75
CA ASN A 144 0.19 4.07 9.47
C ASN A 144 -0.11 2.91 8.53
N GLU A 145 0.24 1.72 8.99
CA GLU A 145 -0.16 0.46 8.36
C GLU A 145 -1.67 0.27 8.51
N ILE A 146 -2.41 0.17 7.39
CA ILE A 146 -3.87 -0.04 7.41
C ILE A 146 -4.18 -1.53 7.59
N PHE A 147 -3.39 -2.40 6.97
CA PHE A 147 -3.51 -3.86 6.99
C PHE A 147 -4.84 -4.35 6.42
N ALA A 148 -5.20 -3.83 5.25
CA ALA A 148 -6.46 -4.06 4.56
C ALA A 148 -6.30 -3.79 3.06
N PRO A 149 -7.29 -4.13 2.20
CA PRO A 149 -7.19 -3.93 0.77
C PRO A 149 -7.37 -2.44 0.40
N VAL A 150 -6.44 -1.61 0.85
CA VAL A 150 -6.43 -0.15 0.65
C VAL A 150 -5.06 0.30 0.16
N ILE A 151 -4.98 0.71 -1.09
CA ILE A 151 -3.79 1.30 -1.70
C ILE A 151 -3.87 2.82 -1.59
N THR A 152 -2.81 3.43 -1.06
CA THR A 152 -2.63 4.88 -0.94
C THR A 152 -1.68 5.38 -2.01
N VAL A 153 -2.00 6.51 -2.66
CA VAL A 153 -1.20 7.08 -3.74
C VAL A 153 -0.86 8.53 -3.44
N GLN A 154 0.43 8.86 -3.49
CA GLN A 154 0.95 10.22 -3.39
C GLN A 154 1.93 10.52 -4.52
N LYS A 155 2.04 11.77 -4.93
CA LYS A 155 2.96 12.19 -5.98
C LYS A 155 4.26 12.73 -5.40
N PHE A 156 5.35 12.55 -6.14
CA PHE A 156 6.63 13.21 -5.90
C PHE A 156 7.10 13.92 -7.17
N LYS A 157 8.01 14.89 -7.02
CA LYS A 157 8.51 15.72 -8.13
C LYS A 157 9.85 15.28 -8.70
N ASP A 158 10.70 14.65 -7.87
CA ASP A 158 12.05 14.25 -8.23
C ASP A 158 12.56 13.08 -7.38
N GLU A 159 13.69 12.47 -7.78
CA GLU A 159 14.30 11.31 -7.10
C GLU A 159 14.61 11.60 -5.62
N ALA A 160 15.04 12.82 -5.28
CA ALA A 160 15.36 13.19 -3.91
C ALA A 160 14.10 13.24 -3.03
N GLU A 161 12.99 13.70 -3.59
CA GLU A 161 11.71 13.69 -2.89
C GLU A 161 11.14 12.29 -2.75
N ALA A 162 11.29 11.43 -3.77
CA ALA A 162 10.91 10.02 -3.70
C ALA A 162 11.63 9.31 -2.55
N VAL A 163 12.94 9.47 -2.41
CA VAL A 163 13.74 8.93 -1.30
C VAL A 163 13.25 9.47 0.05
N ARG A 164 13.06 10.79 0.15
CA ARG A 164 12.59 11.42 1.38
C ARG A 164 11.22 10.87 1.81
N TYR A 165 10.30 10.67 0.86
CA TYR A 165 8.98 10.11 1.15
C TYR A 165 9.05 8.63 1.47
N ALA A 166 9.84 7.85 0.74
CA ALA A 166 10.02 6.43 1.00
C ALA A 166 10.48 6.19 2.44
N ASN A 167 11.51 6.92 2.90
CA ASN A 167 12.07 6.82 4.25
C ASN A 167 11.30 7.63 5.31
N GLY A 168 10.29 8.40 4.91
CA GLY A 168 9.53 9.31 5.78
C GLY A 168 8.42 8.64 6.59
N VAL A 169 8.57 7.37 6.97
CA VAL A 169 7.67 6.62 7.86
C VAL A 169 8.49 5.84 8.87
N LYS A 170 7.86 5.40 9.95
CA LYS A 170 8.54 4.63 11.03
C LYS A 170 8.80 3.15 10.68
N TYR A 171 8.39 2.70 9.51
CA TYR A 171 8.53 1.32 9.07
C TYR A 171 9.71 1.17 8.11
N GLY A 172 10.34 -0.01 8.12
CA GLY A 172 11.37 -0.40 7.17
C GLY A 172 11.39 -1.92 7.06
N LEU A 173 10.77 -2.48 6.02
CA LEU A 173 10.66 -3.92 5.82
C LEU A 173 10.86 -4.32 4.35
N ALA A 174 10.09 -3.71 3.45
CA ALA A 174 10.14 -4.00 2.03
C ALA A 174 9.90 -2.72 1.21
N SER A 175 10.43 -2.70 -0.01
CA SER A 175 10.19 -1.64 -0.99
C SER A 175 10.28 -2.18 -2.41
N SER A 176 9.75 -1.45 -3.38
CA SER A 176 9.98 -1.72 -4.79
C SER A 176 10.13 -0.42 -5.59
N VAL A 177 10.92 -0.51 -6.68
CA VAL A 177 11.18 0.62 -7.57
C VAL A 177 10.91 0.21 -9.00
N TRP A 178 10.14 1.02 -9.72
CA TRP A 178 9.77 0.83 -11.10
C TRP A 178 10.35 1.94 -11.97
N THR A 179 11.33 1.60 -12.79
CA THR A 179 12.01 2.48 -13.74
C THR A 179 12.73 1.64 -14.80
N LYS A 180 12.93 2.19 -15.99
CA LYS A 180 13.79 1.59 -17.03
C LYS A 180 15.26 2.01 -16.90
N ASP A 181 15.54 3.05 -16.12
CA ASP A 181 16.91 3.52 -15.86
C ASP A 181 17.56 2.66 -14.76
N HIS A 182 18.49 1.79 -15.17
CA HIS A 182 19.24 0.93 -14.25
C HIS A 182 20.03 1.73 -13.21
N GLY A 183 20.62 2.86 -13.60
CA GLY A 183 21.36 3.74 -12.70
C GLY A 183 20.47 4.30 -11.59
N ARG A 184 19.26 4.76 -11.95
CA ARG A 184 18.23 5.21 -11.02
C ARG A 184 17.78 4.07 -10.08
N ALA A 185 17.49 2.90 -10.63
CA ALA A 185 17.11 1.74 -9.82
C ALA A 185 18.17 1.43 -8.74
N MET A 186 19.44 1.44 -9.09
CA MET A 186 20.56 1.19 -8.16
C MET A 186 20.75 2.31 -7.13
N ARG A 187 20.53 3.57 -7.50
CA ARG A 187 20.58 4.69 -6.54
C ARG A 187 19.45 4.59 -5.53
N MET A 188 18.23 4.33 -6.02
CA MET A 188 17.05 4.15 -5.16
C MET A 188 17.22 2.97 -4.20
N ALA A 189 17.67 1.81 -4.70
CA ALA A 189 17.89 0.61 -3.88
C ALA A 189 18.93 0.81 -2.76
N LYS A 190 19.86 1.77 -2.91
CA LYS A 190 20.85 2.12 -1.89
C LYS A 190 20.37 3.20 -0.93
N ALA A 191 19.37 4.01 -1.33
CA ALA A 191 18.92 5.18 -0.59
C ALA A 191 17.64 4.94 0.21
N VAL A 192 16.88 3.90 -0.13
CA VAL A 192 15.66 3.52 0.61
C VAL A 192 16.05 2.57 1.75
N ASP A 193 15.64 2.92 2.97
CA ASP A 193 15.88 2.18 4.23
C ASP A 193 14.93 0.98 4.37
#